data_7cb1b16bc49875454817605bf62203c4
#
_entry.id   7cb1b16bc49875454817605bf62203c4
#
_cell.length_a   1.000
_cell.length_b   1.000
_cell.length_c   1.000
_cell.angle_alpha   90.00
_cell.angle_beta   90.00
_cell.angle_gamma   90.00
#
_symmetry.space_group_name_H-M   'P 1'
#
loop_
_entity.id
_entity.type
_entity.pdbx_description
1 polymer ?
#
loop_
_entity_poly.entity_id
_entity_poly.type
_entity_poly.pdbx_seq_one_letter_code
_entity_poly.pdbx_strand_id
1 'polypeptide(L)'
;MTKVAAHRGATRPAHGRRTRPPPPLVAWPRRLLLALALAVAAPAAAGEPPAPIRLRVAGGLADLGQYTRREHPFWTQQVPEITGGRVQAEIAPFDRSGIRGQEMLQLIRLGVVPFGNVLLSLAASNDPELNGIDLPILNPDVATLRRTAAAWRPHLTALLRERYGVELLAMYTYPAQVIFCRQPFSGLSDLAGRRVRTSSIGQSELITGLDGIPVVIPFADTANALRSGVVECAITAAMSGNAVGLHEAASHLSRLAISWGVSVFAANRAAWKALPDDARTRIAEGLRRLEGEIWWDAELETENGIACNAGLDTCAGGRRGRMAVVESHAGDEARRARLLEEVVLPSWVRRCGSGCAETWNRYVAPAIGVRARER
;
A
#
# COMPACT_ATOMS: atom_id res chain seq x y z
N MET A 1 -22.20 -15.43 53.45
CA MET A 1 -21.35 -15.40 54.66
C MET A 1 -20.24 -14.40 54.39
N THR A 2 -20.36 -13.32 55.06
CA THR A 2 -19.50 -12.53 55.96
C THR A 2 -18.51 -11.61 55.22
N LYS A 3 -18.34 -10.30 55.47
CA LYS A 3 -18.91 -9.31 56.39
C LYS A 3 -18.49 -7.92 55.89
N VAL A 4 -19.38 -6.97 56.03
CA VAL A 4 -19.20 -5.51 55.89
C VAL A 4 -18.33 -4.98 57.03
N ALA A 5 -17.49 -3.99 56.79
CA ALA A 5 -16.96 -3.11 57.83
C ALA A 5 -16.96 -1.66 57.32
N ALA A 6 -17.80 -0.87 57.94
CA ALA A 6 -17.86 0.59 57.86
C ALA A 6 -16.89 1.22 58.86
N HIS A 7 -16.24 2.34 58.53
CA HIS A 7 -15.62 3.20 59.53
C HIS A 7 -16.10 4.65 59.35
N ARG A 8 -16.53 5.16 60.52
CA ARG A 8 -17.15 6.44 60.83
C ARG A 8 -16.12 7.59 60.82
N GLY A 9 -16.67 8.73 60.61
CA GLY A 9 -16.11 10.04 60.56
C GLY A 9 -15.43 10.56 61.83
N ALA A 10 -14.69 11.65 61.61
CA ALA A 10 -14.24 12.57 62.64
C ALA A 10 -14.30 14.00 62.11
N THR A 11 -15.14 14.78 62.76
CA THR A 11 -15.31 16.23 62.65
C THR A 11 -14.14 16.95 63.29
N ARG A 12 -13.62 18.04 62.71
CA ARG A 12 -12.71 18.99 63.35
C ARG A 12 -13.29 20.39 63.34
N PRO A 13 -13.06 21.19 64.41
CA PRO A 13 -13.71 22.45 64.63
C PRO A 13 -13.02 23.64 63.95
N ALA A 14 -13.80 24.69 63.74
CA ALA A 14 -13.45 25.95 63.20
C ALA A 14 -12.53 26.80 64.11
N HIS A 15 -11.46 27.37 63.54
CA HIS A 15 -10.66 28.37 64.23
C HIS A 15 -10.93 29.77 63.62
N GLY A 16 -11.24 30.70 64.54
CA GLY A 16 -11.67 32.05 64.33
C GLY A 16 -10.61 32.94 63.64
N ARG A 17 -11.09 33.75 62.71
CA ARG A 17 -10.37 34.89 62.13
C ARG A 17 -10.24 36.04 63.13
N ARG A 18 -9.01 36.38 63.49
CA ARG A 18 -8.70 37.67 64.15
C ARG A 18 -8.38 38.69 63.04
N THR A 19 -9.17 39.74 63.01
CA THR A 19 -8.95 40.94 62.19
C THR A 19 -7.90 41.88 62.84
N ARG A 20 -6.88 42.25 62.09
CA ARG A 20 -5.92 43.29 62.47
C ARG A 20 -6.33 44.63 61.84
N PRO A 21 -6.18 45.76 62.55
CA PRO A 21 -6.50 47.10 62.02
C PRO A 21 -5.40 47.59 61.06
N PRO A 22 -5.74 48.54 60.15
CA PRO A 22 -4.80 49.08 59.16
C PRO A 22 -3.86 50.13 59.77
N PRO A 23 -2.63 50.29 59.27
CA PRO A 23 -1.71 51.33 59.70
C PRO A 23 -2.07 52.69 59.07
N PRO A 24 -1.62 53.86 59.66
CA PRO A 24 -1.99 55.19 59.28
C PRO A 24 -1.29 55.66 58.00
N LEU A 25 -2.02 56.45 57.20
CA LEU A 25 -1.54 57.07 55.96
C LEU A 25 -0.50 58.21 56.28
N VAL A 26 0.72 57.99 55.81
CA VAL A 26 1.75 59.08 55.78
C VAL A 26 1.68 59.77 54.43
N ALA A 27 1.36 61.06 54.51
CA ALA A 27 1.32 61.99 53.33
C ALA A 27 2.77 62.32 52.91
N TRP A 28 3.13 62.08 51.66
CA TRP A 28 4.37 62.56 51.04
C TRP A 28 4.10 63.65 50.02
N PRO A 29 5.01 64.68 49.92
CA PRO A 29 4.77 65.86 49.11
C PRO A 29 4.95 65.59 47.61
N ARG A 30 4.06 66.27 46.85
CA ARG A 30 4.11 66.30 45.37
C ARG A 30 5.44 66.95 44.91
N ARG A 31 6.34 66.19 44.34
CA ARG A 31 7.41 66.69 43.46
C ARG A 31 7.06 66.26 42.03
N LEU A 32 6.82 67.20 41.15
CA LEU A 32 6.73 67.07 39.73
C LEU A 32 8.04 66.49 39.21
N LEU A 33 8.00 65.31 38.66
CA LEU A 33 9.06 64.71 37.79
C LEU A 33 8.40 64.53 36.43
N LEU A 34 8.82 65.35 35.44
CA LEU A 34 8.60 65.06 34.02
C LEU A 34 9.35 63.77 33.67
N ALA A 35 8.61 62.70 33.55
CA ALA A 35 9.14 61.43 32.97
C ALA A 35 8.98 61.49 31.46
N LEU A 36 10.11 61.65 30.77
CA LEU A 36 10.25 61.49 29.33
C LEU A 36 9.93 60.01 29.00
N ALA A 37 8.73 59.75 28.45
CA ALA A 37 8.33 58.42 28.02
C ALA A 37 9.12 58.07 26.74
N LEU A 38 10.26 57.39 26.85
CA LEU A 38 10.82 56.63 25.76
C LEU A 38 9.88 55.43 25.46
N ALA A 39 9.14 55.54 24.38
CA ALA A 39 8.41 54.42 23.80
C ALA A 39 9.44 53.41 23.27
N VAL A 40 9.82 52.47 24.10
CA VAL A 40 10.52 51.25 23.66
C VAL A 40 9.48 50.45 22.88
N ALA A 41 9.54 50.52 21.54
CA ALA A 41 8.82 49.59 20.68
C ALA A 41 9.28 48.19 21.05
N ALA A 42 8.45 47.43 21.76
CA ALA A 42 8.65 46.02 21.98
C ALA A 42 8.73 45.34 20.61
N PRO A 43 9.77 44.51 20.31
CA PRO A 43 9.75 43.71 19.09
C PRO A 43 8.47 42.88 19.12
N ALA A 44 7.68 42.97 18.05
CA ALA A 44 6.54 42.09 17.85
C ALA A 44 7.08 40.64 18.01
N ALA A 45 6.58 39.96 19.05
CA ALA A 45 6.93 38.54 19.23
C ALA A 45 6.56 37.82 17.94
N ALA A 46 7.59 37.41 17.20
CA ALA A 46 7.39 36.51 16.07
C ALA A 46 6.63 35.31 16.63
N GLY A 47 5.34 35.18 16.26
CA GLY A 47 4.48 34.12 16.75
C GLY A 47 5.19 32.80 16.50
N GLU A 48 5.18 31.95 17.50
CA GLU A 48 5.73 30.60 17.38
C GLU A 48 5.14 29.92 16.14
N PRO A 49 5.95 29.34 15.24
CA PRO A 49 5.42 28.73 14.03
C PRO A 49 4.37 27.68 14.41
N PRO A 50 3.25 27.60 13.69
CA PRO A 50 2.18 26.65 14.02
C PRO A 50 2.73 25.23 14.07
N ALA A 51 2.29 24.44 15.05
CA ALA A 51 2.70 23.06 15.22
C ALA A 51 2.49 22.26 13.91
N PRO A 52 3.42 21.38 13.53
CA PRO A 52 3.33 20.63 12.29
C PRO A 52 2.11 19.69 12.28
N ILE A 53 1.48 19.58 11.12
CA ILE A 53 0.42 18.61 10.87
C ILE A 53 1.05 17.23 10.82
N ARG A 54 0.61 16.31 11.68
CA ARG A 54 1.11 14.92 11.73
C ARG A 54 0.20 14.00 10.94
N LEU A 55 0.76 13.32 9.95
CA LEU A 55 0.06 12.32 9.14
C LEU A 55 0.43 10.91 9.62
N ARG A 56 -0.56 10.04 9.73
CA ARG A 56 -0.36 8.60 9.88
C ARG A 56 -0.59 7.93 8.55
N VAL A 57 0.41 7.16 8.12
CA VAL A 57 0.47 6.54 6.79
C VAL A 57 0.67 5.05 6.92
N ALA A 58 -0.14 4.26 6.23
CA ALA A 58 0.10 2.83 6.06
C ALA A 58 0.82 2.60 4.72
N GLY A 59 2.08 2.21 4.77
CA GLY A 59 2.88 1.91 3.59
C GLY A 59 2.66 0.49 3.06
N GLY A 60 3.40 0.14 2.01
CA GLY A 60 3.40 -1.19 1.40
C GLY A 60 4.01 -2.28 2.29
N LEU A 61 4.51 -3.35 1.68
CA LEU A 61 5.09 -4.51 2.36
C LEU A 61 6.50 -4.19 2.92
N ALA A 62 6.72 -4.51 4.20
CA ALA A 62 7.87 -4.10 5.00
C ALA A 62 9.24 -4.39 4.38
N ASP A 63 9.41 -5.59 3.80
CA ASP A 63 10.73 -6.07 3.35
C ASP A 63 11.02 -5.75 1.87
N LEU A 64 10.11 -5.03 1.20
CA LEU A 64 10.24 -4.74 -0.22
C LEU A 64 10.81 -3.36 -0.51
N GLY A 65 11.55 -3.25 -1.62
CA GLY A 65 12.20 -2.02 -2.05
C GLY A 65 11.23 -0.85 -2.23
N GLN A 66 10.01 -1.12 -2.69
CA GLN A 66 8.95 -0.12 -2.77
C GLN A 66 8.74 0.61 -1.44
N TYR A 67 8.64 -0.12 -0.32
CA TYR A 67 8.50 0.49 1.00
C TYR A 67 9.81 1.08 1.50
N THR A 68 10.88 0.28 1.55
CA THR A 68 12.12 0.65 2.24
C THR A 68 12.92 1.75 1.54
N ARG A 69 12.94 1.75 0.20
CA ARG A 69 13.72 2.70 -0.59
C ARG A 69 12.89 3.86 -1.15
N ARG A 70 11.56 3.74 -1.23
CA ARG A 70 10.68 4.71 -1.87
C ARG A 70 9.67 5.32 -0.92
N GLU A 71 8.70 4.55 -0.41
CA GLU A 71 7.62 5.10 0.40
C GLU A 71 8.12 5.67 1.74
N HIS A 72 8.94 4.92 2.46
CA HIS A 72 9.42 5.36 3.78
C HIS A 72 10.23 6.67 3.71
N PRO A 73 11.30 6.81 2.89
CA PRO A 73 12.01 8.08 2.79
C PRO A 73 11.16 9.22 2.19
N PHE A 74 10.24 8.94 1.29
CA PHE A 74 9.33 9.97 0.79
C PHE A 74 8.52 10.61 1.93
N TRP A 75 7.86 9.78 2.74
CA TRP A 75 6.99 10.29 3.79
C TRP A 75 7.75 10.88 4.98
N THR A 76 8.89 10.28 5.37
CA THR A 76 9.64 10.71 6.58
C THR A 76 10.65 11.83 6.33
N GLN A 77 11.12 12.01 5.09
CA GLN A 77 12.16 12.97 4.74
C GLN A 77 11.66 14.00 3.70
N GLN A 78 11.18 13.54 2.54
CA GLN A 78 10.83 14.44 1.46
C GLN A 78 9.57 15.27 1.76
N VAL A 79 8.53 14.68 2.37
CA VAL A 79 7.30 15.41 2.72
C VAL A 79 7.57 16.56 3.70
N PRO A 80 8.31 16.39 4.80
CA PRO A 80 8.75 17.52 5.62
C PRO A 80 9.53 18.58 4.82
N GLU A 81 10.48 18.17 3.99
CA GLU A 81 11.30 19.08 3.19
C GLU A 81 10.45 19.94 2.23
N ILE A 82 9.64 19.29 1.36
CA ILE A 82 8.83 20.00 0.35
C ILE A 82 7.72 20.85 0.95
N THR A 83 7.31 20.59 2.20
CA THR A 83 6.30 21.38 2.91
C THR A 83 6.90 22.41 3.88
N GLY A 84 8.22 22.56 3.91
CA GLY A 84 8.92 23.48 4.84
C GLY A 84 8.66 23.14 6.31
N GLY A 85 8.61 21.85 6.66
CA GLY A 85 8.38 21.35 8.03
C GLY A 85 6.92 21.40 8.50
N ARG A 86 6.01 21.92 7.70
CA ARG A 86 4.58 22.07 8.10
C ARG A 86 3.81 20.75 8.14
N VAL A 87 4.25 19.75 7.38
CA VAL A 87 3.68 18.40 7.39
C VAL A 87 4.78 17.41 7.75
N GLN A 88 4.50 16.58 8.74
CA GLN A 88 5.33 15.47 9.16
C GLN A 88 4.51 14.18 9.03
N ALA A 89 5.14 13.08 8.65
CA ALA A 89 4.44 11.82 8.51
C ALA A 89 5.14 10.69 9.28
N GLU A 90 4.33 9.86 9.91
CA GLU A 90 4.72 8.58 10.48
C GLU A 90 4.18 7.50 9.57
N ILE A 91 5.07 6.71 8.96
CA ILE A 91 4.68 5.63 8.07
C ILE A 91 5.08 4.28 8.67
N ALA A 92 4.16 3.33 8.65
CA ALA A 92 4.40 1.95 9.02
C ALA A 92 3.91 1.01 7.91
N PRO A 93 4.60 -0.13 7.66
CA PRO A 93 4.16 -1.09 6.66
C PRO A 93 2.91 -1.82 7.15
N PHE A 94 1.92 -2.01 6.26
CA PHE A 94 0.62 -2.54 6.67
C PHE A 94 0.70 -3.97 7.18
N ASP A 95 1.57 -4.80 6.58
CA ASP A 95 1.74 -6.22 6.93
C ASP A 95 2.37 -6.47 8.30
N ARG A 96 2.99 -5.44 8.90
CA ARG A 96 3.51 -5.47 10.29
C ARG A 96 2.69 -4.63 11.28
N SER A 97 1.63 -3.99 10.78
CA SER A 97 0.76 -3.12 11.59
C SER A 97 -0.55 -3.80 12.02
N GLY A 98 -0.66 -5.12 11.84
CA GLY A 98 -1.88 -5.87 12.12
C GLY A 98 -3.04 -5.59 11.15
N ILE A 99 -2.77 -4.91 10.04
CA ILE A 99 -3.77 -4.57 9.03
C ILE A 99 -3.79 -5.64 7.95
N ARG A 100 -4.95 -6.23 7.70
CA ARG A 100 -5.12 -7.11 6.54
C ARG A 100 -5.30 -6.27 5.28
N GLY A 101 -4.51 -6.55 4.23
CA GLY A 101 -4.54 -5.79 2.98
C GLY A 101 -5.92 -5.71 2.33
N GLN A 102 -6.77 -6.73 2.53
CA GLN A 102 -8.17 -6.77 2.07
C GLN A 102 -9.04 -5.69 2.74
N GLU A 103 -8.67 -5.24 3.93
CA GLU A 103 -9.44 -4.26 4.73
C GLU A 103 -8.92 -2.82 4.52
N MET A 104 -7.75 -2.65 3.91
CA MET A 104 -7.08 -1.34 3.81
C MET A 104 -7.99 -0.26 3.22
N LEU A 105 -8.65 -0.53 2.10
CA LEU A 105 -9.54 0.44 1.45
C LEU A 105 -10.69 0.86 2.38
N GLN A 106 -11.25 -0.09 3.13
CA GLN A 106 -12.32 0.20 4.09
C GLN A 106 -11.82 1.03 5.28
N LEU A 107 -10.61 0.76 5.77
CA LEU A 107 -10.00 1.54 6.85
C LEU A 107 -9.70 2.97 6.41
N ILE A 108 -9.28 3.17 5.15
CA ILE A 108 -9.09 4.50 4.56
C ILE A 108 -10.43 5.21 4.43
N ARG A 109 -11.45 4.53 3.90
CA ARG A 109 -12.81 5.09 3.79
C ARG A 109 -13.33 5.59 5.13
N LEU A 110 -13.12 4.85 6.20
CA LEU A 110 -13.56 5.19 7.56
C LEU A 110 -12.67 6.23 8.25
N GLY A 111 -11.53 6.62 7.66
CA GLY A 111 -10.57 7.54 8.25
C GLY A 111 -9.75 6.95 9.41
N VAL A 112 -9.87 5.65 9.69
CA VAL A 112 -9.04 4.94 10.69
C VAL A 112 -7.58 4.96 10.25
N VAL A 113 -7.35 4.70 8.97
CA VAL A 113 -6.08 4.90 8.27
C VAL A 113 -6.30 6.05 7.28
N PRO A 114 -5.86 7.29 7.59
CA PRO A 114 -6.18 8.43 6.72
C PRO A 114 -5.43 8.41 5.39
N PHE A 115 -4.23 7.80 5.33
CA PHE A 115 -3.40 7.68 4.13
C PHE A 115 -2.82 6.27 4.06
N GLY A 116 -2.90 5.61 2.91
CA GLY A 116 -2.35 4.27 2.82
C GLY A 116 -2.22 3.70 1.41
N ASN A 117 -1.40 2.66 1.33
CA ASN A 117 -1.21 1.85 0.14
C ASN A 117 -2.30 0.77 0.09
N VAL A 118 -3.05 0.72 -1.00
CA VAL A 118 -4.09 -0.30 -1.27
C VAL A 118 -3.62 -1.17 -2.43
N LEU A 119 -3.27 -2.42 -2.13
CA LEU A 119 -2.98 -3.42 -3.16
C LEU A 119 -4.31 -3.89 -3.78
N LEU A 120 -4.55 -3.54 -5.03
CA LEU A 120 -5.85 -3.70 -5.69
C LEU A 120 -6.30 -5.16 -5.75
N SER A 121 -5.37 -6.09 -5.97
CA SER A 121 -5.68 -7.53 -6.00
C SER A 121 -6.18 -8.08 -4.66
N LEU A 122 -5.79 -7.49 -3.52
CA LEU A 122 -6.30 -7.84 -2.19
C LEU A 122 -7.66 -7.17 -1.94
N ALA A 123 -7.80 -5.89 -2.24
CA ALA A 123 -9.06 -5.16 -2.11
C ALA A 123 -10.17 -5.74 -3.00
N ALA A 124 -9.81 -6.33 -4.14
CA ALA A 124 -10.72 -6.99 -5.08
C ALA A 124 -11.44 -8.22 -4.51
N SER A 125 -11.07 -8.71 -3.34
CA SER A 125 -11.85 -9.74 -2.62
C SER A 125 -13.23 -9.22 -2.20
N ASN A 126 -13.35 -7.92 -1.95
CA ASN A 126 -14.59 -7.26 -1.54
C ASN A 126 -15.27 -6.52 -2.71
N ASP A 127 -14.48 -6.01 -3.64
CA ASP A 127 -14.97 -5.30 -4.83
C ASP A 127 -14.08 -5.65 -6.04
N PRO A 128 -14.49 -6.65 -6.84
CA PRO A 128 -13.71 -7.15 -7.97
C PRO A 128 -13.39 -6.09 -9.03
N GLU A 129 -14.19 -5.04 -9.14
CA GLU A 129 -14.00 -3.95 -10.11
C GLU A 129 -12.66 -3.22 -9.88
N LEU A 130 -12.18 -3.17 -8.64
CA LEU A 130 -10.91 -2.51 -8.29
C LEU A 130 -9.70 -3.06 -9.04
N ASN A 131 -9.69 -4.35 -9.37
CA ASN A 131 -8.53 -5.02 -9.98
C ASN A 131 -8.70 -5.37 -11.47
N GLY A 132 -9.59 -4.71 -12.20
CA GLY A 132 -9.78 -4.98 -13.63
C GLY A 132 -8.53 -4.80 -14.49
N ILE A 133 -7.54 -4.07 -14.03
CA ILE A 133 -6.30 -3.78 -14.76
C ILE A 133 -5.16 -4.77 -14.51
N ASP A 134 -5.25 -5.58 -13.47
CA ASP A 134 -4.19 -6.53 -13.09
C ASP A 134 -4.76 -7.93 -12.86
N LEU A 135 -5.67 -8.34 -13.76
CA LEU A 135 -6.11 -9.73 -13.80
C LEU A 135 -4.94 -10.64 -14.15
N PRO A 136 -4.88 -11.85 -13.58
CA PRO A 136 -3.82 -12.79 -13.93
C PRO A 136 -3.71 -12.98 -15.45
N ILE A 137 -2.46 -13.07 -15.93
CA ILE A 137 -2.11 -13.27 -17.34
C ILE A 137 -2.60 -12.18 -18.33
N LEU A 138 -3.18 -11.09 -17.83
CA LEU A 138 -3.63 -9.97 -18.65
C LEU A 138 -2.46 -9.23 -19.29
N ASN A 139 -1.46 -8.87 -18.50
CA ASN A 139 -0.35 -8.02 -18.90
C ASN A 139 0.94 -8.83 -19.00
N PRO A 140 1.37 -9.23 -20.20
CA PRO A 140 2.58 -10.04 -20.39
C PRO A 140 3.86 -9.29 -20.05
N ASP A 141 3.83 -7.96 -20.15
CA ASP A 141 4.96 -7.08 -19.95
C ASP A 141 4.55 -5.74 -19.32
N VAL A 142 5.53 -5.00 -18.82
CA VAL A 142 5.32 -3.71 -18.16
C VAL A 142 4.75 -2.64 -19.10
N ALA A 143 5.05 -2.71 -20.39
CA ALA A 143 4.54 -1.75 -21.38
C ALA A 143 3.02 -1.93 -21.57
N THR A 144 2.57 -3.17 -21.64
CA THR A 144 1.13 -3.51 -21.66
C THR A 144 0.45 -3.08 -20.38
N LEU A 145 1.06 -3.37 -19.21
CA LEU A 145 0.54 -2.92 -17.93
C LEU A 145 0.41 -1.40 -17.85
N ARG A 146 1.40 -0.65 -18.31
CA ARG A 146 1.32 0.83 -18.34
C ARG A 146 0.16 1.32 -19.20
N ARG A 147 -0.10 0.71 -20.36
CA ARG A 147 -1.24 1.07 -21.22
C ARG A 147 -2.58 0.77 -20.54
N THR A 148 -2.74 -0.43 -19.98
CA THR A 148 -3.99 -0.82 -19.27
C THR A 148 -4.21 0.03 -18.03
N ALA A 149 -3.17 0.31 -17.24
CA ALA A 149 -3.23 1.16 -16.07
C ALA A 149 -3.62 2.60 -16.42
N ALA A 150 -3.02 3.18 -17.45
CA ALA A 150 -3.37 4.52 -17.93
C ALA A 150 -4.81 4.61 -18.40
N ALA A 151 -5.28 3.58 -19.13
CA ALA A 151 -6.66 3.51 -19.63
C ALA A 151 -7.70 3.36 -18.50
N TRP A 152 -7.39 2.60 -17.44
CA TRP A 152 -8.29 2.35 -16.31
C TRP A 152 -8.30 3.47 -15.26
N ARG A 153 -7.21 4.22 -15.15
CA ARG A 153 -7.02 5.24 -14.11
C ARG A 153 -8.19 6.21 -13.94
N PRO A 154 -8.79 6.77 -15.01
CA PRO A 154 -9.93 7.67 -14.87
C PRO A 154 -11.12 7.00 -14.20
N HIS A 155 -11.44 5.76 -14.61
CA HIS A 155 -12.50 4.97 -14.03
C HIS A 155 -12.23 4.65 -12.55
N LEU A 156 -11.04 4.15 -12.24
CA LEU A 156 -10.65 3.83 -10.86
C LEU A 156 -10.68 5.07 -9.95
N THR A 157 -10.27 6.23 -10.47
CA THR A 157 -10.33 7.49 -9.72
C THR A 157 -11.77 7.88 -9.39
N ALA A 158 -12.68 7.78 -10.35
CA ALA A 158 -14.10 8.03 -10.13
C ALA A 158 -14.70 7.02 -9.13
N LEU A 159 -14.45 5.74 -9.33
CA LEU A 159 -14.89 4.65 -8.46
C LEU A 159 -14.49 4.88 -7.00
N LEU A 160 -13.20 5.15 -6.75
CA LEU A 160 -12.69 5.40 -5.40
C LEU A 160 -13.30 6.65 -4.77
N ARG A 161 -13.46 7.71 -5.55
CA ARG A 161 -14.03 8.97 -5.06
C ARG A 161 -15.52 8.84 -4.76
N GLU A 162 -16.29 8.26 -5.64
CA GLU A 162 -17.75 8.23 -5.56
C GLU A 162 -18.27 7.14 -4.63
N ARG A 163 -17.71 5.92 -4.72
CA ARG A 163 -18.16 4.78 -3.92
C ARG A 163 -17.54 4.75 -2.52
N TYR A 164 -16.29 5.21 -2.40
CA TYR A 164 -15.52 5.07 -1.15
C TYR A 164 -15.21 6.41 -0.46
N GLY A 165 -15.37 7.55 -1.11
CA GLY A 165 -14.94 8.83 -0.55
C GLY A 165 -13.42 8.90 -0.35
N VAL A 166 -12.67 8.26 -1.24
CA VAL A 166 -11.22 8.12 -1.20
C VAL A 166 -10.59 8.80 -2.41
N GLU A 167 -9.53 9.56 -2.21
CA GLU A 167 -8.76 10.19 -3.28
C GLU A 167 -7.61 9.25 -3.70
N LEU A 168 -7.51 8.97 -5.00
CA LEU A 168 -6.36 8.31 -5.61
C LEU A 168 -5.24 9.33 -5.78
N LEU A 169 -4.14 9.16 -5.08
CA LEU A 169 -3.01 10.09 -5.10
C LEU A 169 -1.86 9.64 -6.01
N ALA A 170 -1.58 8.33 -6.04
CA ALA A 170 -0.60 7.72 -6.93
C ALA A 170 -1.04 6.29 -7.28
N MET A 171 -0.58 5.76 -8.43
CA MET A 171 -0.84 4.40 -8.86
C MET A 171 0.46 3.78 -9.39
N TYR A 172 0.90 2.71 -8.76
CA TYR A 172 2.16 2.07 -9.08
C TYR A 172 2.06 0.54 -8.93
N THR A 173 3.12 -0.17 -9.22
CA THR A 173 3.11 -1.62 -9.28
C THR A 173 4.31 -2.23 -8.57
N TYR A 174 4.16 -3.47 -8.13
CA TYR A 174 5.28 -4.35 -7.80
C TYR A 174 5.88 -4.94 -9.08
N PRO A 175 7.09 -5.53 -9.03
CA PRO A 175 7.66 -6.30 -10.13
C PRO A 175 6.76 -7.46 -10.57
N ALA A 176 6.98 -7.97 -11.78
CA ALA A 176 6.20 -9.08 -12.31
C ALA A 176 6.18 -10.28 -11.35
N GLN A 177 4.99 -10.75 -11.05
CA GLN A 177 4.78 -11.97 -10.27
C GLN A 177 4.92 -13.17 -11.20
N VAL A 178 5.78 -14.07 -10.83
CA VAL A 178 6.12 -15.29 -11.57
C VAL A 178 5.86 -16.53 -10.74
N ILE A 179 5.99 -17.71 -11.32
CA ILE A 179 5.80 -18.99 -10.63
C ILE A 179 7.16 -19.49 -10.13
N PHE A 180 7.23 -19.83 -8.86
CA PHE A 180 8.32 -20.56 -8.22
C PHE A 180 7.86 -21.96 -7.89
N CYS A 181 8.63 -22.99 -8.23
CA CYS A 181 8.30 -24.37 -7.85
C CYS A 181 9.49 -25.09 -7.20
N ARG A 182 9.18 -25.98 -6.25
CA ARG A 182 10.17 -26.85 -5.59
C ARG A 182 10.71 -27.93 -6.52
N GLN A 183 9.86 -28.44 -7.41
CA GLN A 183 10.17 -29.50 -8.37
C GLN A 183 10.17 -28.93 -9.78
N PRO A 184 10.88 -29.56 -10.70
CA PRO A 184 10.91 -29.16 -12.10
C PRO A 184 9.51 -28.97 -12.68
N PHE A 185 9.36 -27.96 -13.51
CA PHE A 185 8.21 -27.72 -14.36
C PHE A 185 8.68 -27.03 -15.65
N SER A 186 7.93 -27.16 -16.72
CA SER A 186 8.28 -26.65 -18.04
C SER A 186 7.30 -25.56 -18.54
N GLY A 187 6.14 -25.39 -17.90
CA GLY A 187 5.14 -24.39 -18.28
C GLY A 187 3.85 -24.52 -17.48
N LEU A 188 2.84 -23.76 -17.86
CA LEU A 188 1.57 -23.67 -17.13
C LEU A 188 0.83 -25.01 -16.99
N SER A 189 1.01 -25.94 -17.97
CA SER A 189 0.37 -27.29 -17.92
C SER A 189 0.81 -28.13 -16.75
N ASP A 190 2.06 -27.94 -16.30
CA ASP A 190 2.63 -28.74 -15.24
C ASP A 190 2.13 -28.33 -13.84
N LEU A 191 1.26 -27.33 -13.78
CA LEU A 191 0.61 -26.94 -12.53
C LEU A 191 -0.61 -27.81 -12.20
N ALA A 192 -1.08 -28.64 -13.13
CA ALA A 192 -2.18 -29.58 -12.88
C ALA A 192 -1.86 -30.49 -11.69
N GLY A 193 -2.78 -30.58 -10.74
CA GLY A 193 -2.65 -31.34 -9.50
C GLY A 193 -1.71 -30.75 -8.45
N ARG A 194 -0.91 -29.72 -8.76
CA ARG A 194 0.00 -29.10 -7.79
C ARG A 194 -0.72 -28.11 -6.88
N ARG A 195 -0.34 -28.09 -5.61
CA ARG A 195 -0.74 -27.04 -4.67
C ARG A 195 0.10 -25.80 -4.94
N VAL A 196 -0.57 -24.70 -5.31
CA VAL A 196 0.08 -23.44 -5.68
C VAL A 196 -0.35 -22.34 -4.71
N ARG A 197 0.61 -21.71 -4.04
CA ARG A 197 0.33 -20.50 -3.25
C ARG A 197 -0.13 -19.38 -4.15
N THR A 198 -1.25 -18.80 -3.82
CA THR A 198 -1.82 -17.62 -4.46
C THR A 198 -1.99 -16.48 -3.45
N SER A 199 -1.99 -15.23 -3.92
CA SER A 199 -2.22 -14.05 -3.07
C SER A 199 -3.60 -13.42 -3.27
N SER A 200 -4.33 -13.81 -4.32
CA SER A 200 -5.61 -13.21 -4.68
C SER A 200 -6.60 -14.23 -5.23
N ILE A 201 -7.87 -13.86 -5.23
CA ILE A 201 -8.95 -14.68 -5.81
C ILE A 201 -8.69 -14.91 -7.30
N GLY A 202 -8.28 -13.88 -8.06
CA GLY A 202 -8.00 -14.03 -9.48
C GLY A 202 -6.89 -15.04 -9.76
N GLN A 203 -5.79 -15.02 -8.98
CA GLN A 203 -4.75 -16.05 -9.10
C GLN A 203 -5.29 -17.44 -8.76
N SER A 204 -6.18 -17.57 -7.78
CA SER A 204 -6.80 -18.83 -7.43
C SER A 204 -7.67 -19.37 -8.56
N GLU A 205 -8.43 -18.52 -9.23
CA GLU A 205 -9.25 -18.86 -10.40
C GLU A 205 -8.39 -19.32 -11.58
N LEU A 206 -7.26 -18.65 -11.84
CA LEU A 206 -6.29 -19.08 -12.85
C LEU A 206 -5.76 -20.49 -12.55
N ILE A 207 -5.31 -20.72 -11.31
CA ILE A 207 -4.76 -22.02 -10.91
C ILE A 207 -5.81 -23.12 -10.99
N THR A 208 -7.05 -22.84 -10.59
CA THR A 208 -8.17 -23.78 -10.77
C THR A 208 -8.42 -24.08 -12.26
N GLY A 209 -8.37 -23.07 -13.13
CA GLY A 209 -8.52 -23.24 -14.58
C GLY A 209 -7.34 -23.96 -15.27
N LEU A 210 -6.24 -24.19 -14.52
CA LEU A 210 -5.11 -25.01 -14.91
C LEU A 210 -5.13 -26.39 -14.24
N ASP A 211 -6.27 -26.79 -13.66
CA ASP A 211 -6.43 -28.03 -12.89
C ASP A 211 -5.49 -28.14 -11.68
N GLY A 212 -4.94 -27.02 -11.22
CA GLY A 212 -4.11 -26.94 -10.02
C GLY A 212 -4.97 -26.71 -8.76
N ILE A 213 -4.32 -26.77 -7.61
CA ILE A 213 -4.96 -26.61 -6.29
C ILE A 213 -4.48 -25.27 -5.69
N PRO A 214 -5.26 -24.19 -5.74
CA PRO A 214 -4.87 -22.93 -5.17
C PRO A 214 -4.92 -22.96 -3.63
N VAL A 215 -3.90 -22.39 -2.99
CA VAL A 215 -3.82 -22.23 -1.54
C VAL A 215 -3.53 -20.75 -1.25
N VAL A 216 -4.49 -20.04 -0.64
CA VAL A 216 -4.32 -18.64 -0.31
C VAL A 216 -3.48 -18.49 0.96
N ILE A 217 -2.29 -17.91 0.82
CA ILE A 217 -1.33 -17.74 1.93
C ILE A 217 -0.79 -16.31 1.89
N PRO A 218 -0.72 -15.60 3.04
CA PRO A 218 -0.11 -14.27 3.14
C PRO A 218 1.33 -14.26 2.62
N PHE A 219 1.80 -13.09 2.15
CA PHE A 219 3.14 -12.97 1.57
C PHE A 219 4.24 -13.40 2.54
N ALA A 220 4.17 -12.97 3.80
CA ALA A 220 5.16 -13.28 4.84
C ALA A 220 5.35 -14.78 5.08
N ASP A 221 4.31 -15.60 4.86
CA ASP A 221 4.31 -17.05 5.11
C ASP A 221 4.73 -17.87 3.90
N THR A 222 4.92 -17.26 2.73
CA THR A 222 5.14 -17.95 1.45
C THR A 222 6.36 -18.86 1.47
N ALA A 223 7.50 -18.36 1.98
CA ALA A 223 8.74 -19.14 2.00
C ALA A 223 8.64 -20.34 2.93
N ASN A 224 8.00 -20.19 4.08
CA ASN A 224 7.78 -21.30 5.02
C ASN A 224 6.83 -22.34 4.45
N ALA A 225 5.75 -21.93 3.81
CA ALA A 225 4.80 -22.84 3.17
C ALA A 225 5.45 -23.65 2.05
N LEU A 226 6.35 -23.04 1.28
CA LEU A 226 7.10 -23.73 0.23
C LEU A 226 8.13 -24.69 0.81
N ARG A 227 8.93 -24.28 1.82
CA ARG A 227 9.92 -25.15 2.48
C ARG A 227 9.28 -26.37 3.14
N SER A 228 8.18 -26.16 3.86
CA SER A 228 7.47 -27.25 4.57
C SER A 228 6.67 -28.18 3.65
N GLY A 229 6.50 -27.82 2.37
CA GLY A 229 5.72 -28.62 1.41
C GLY A 229 4.20 -28.46 1.57
N VAL A 230 3.71 -27.48 2.32
CA VAL A 230 2.29 -27.09 2.33
C VAL A 230 1.85 -26.74 0.91
N VAL A 231 2.71 -26.07 0.16
CA VAL A 231 2.57 -25.83 -1.28
C VAL A 231 3.79 -26.35 -2.05
N GLU A 232 3.58 -26.68 -3.32
CA GLU A 232 4.62 -27.15 -4.24
C GLU A 232 5.16 -26.01 -5.11
N CYS A 233 4.31 -25.04 -5.39
CA CYS A 233 4.66 -23.83 -6.12
C CYS A 233 4.10 -22.58 -5.42
N ALA A 234 4.61 -21.40 -5.79
CA ALA A 234 4.12 -20.12 -5.28
C ALA A 234 4.15 -19.06 -6.39
N ILE A 235 3.14 -18.21 -6.42
CA ILE A 235 3.10 -17.01 -7.27
C ILE A 235 3.49 -15.81 -6.42
N THR A 236 4.58 -15.13 -6.81
CA THR A 236 5.01 -13.86 -6.23
C THR A 236 5.98 -13.16 -7.17
N ALA A 237 6.29 -11.88 -6.91
CA ALA A 237 7.26 -11.16 -7.73
C ALA A 237 8.66 -11.76 -7.58
N ALA A 238 9.44 -11.77 -8.67
CA ALA A 238 10.73 -12.43 -8.70
C ALA A 238 11.69 -11.89 -7.62
N MET A 239 11.84 -10.56 -7.51
CA MET A 239 12.68 -9.95 -6.48
C MET A 239 12.08 -10.08 -5.08
N SER A 240 10.75 -9.98 -4.95
CA SER A 240 10.07 -10.17 -3.66
C SER A 240 10.25 -11.59 -3.12
N GLY A 241 10.14 -12.59 -3.99
CA GLY A 241 10.42 -13.99 -3.64
C GLY A 241 11.88 -14.19 -3.20
N ASN A 242 12.83 -13.55 -3.87
CA ASN A 242 14.23 -13.56 -3.48
C ASN A 242 14.43 -12.96 -2.09
N ALA A 243 13.82 -11.80 -1.81
CA ALA A 243 13.94 -11.10 -0.52
C ALA A 243 13.46 -11.97 0.67
N VAL A 244 12.37 -12.75 0.49
CA VAL A 244 11.85 -13.64 1.55
C VAL A 244 12.45 -15.05 1.55
N GLY A 245 13.46 -15.32 0.72
CA GLY A 245 14.24 -16.56 0.76
C GLY A 245 13.68 -17.68 -0.12
N LEU A 246 12.88 -17.40 -1.16
CA LEU A 246 12.45 -18.43 -2.11
C LEU A 246 13.60 -19.01 -2.92
N HIS A 247 14.69 -18.27 -3.10
CA HIS A 247 15.92 -18.75 -3.75
C HIS A 247 16.57 -19.94 -3.05
N GLU A 248 16.20 -20.23 -1.80
CA GLU A 248 16.62 -21.39 -1.03
C GLU A 248 15.56 -22.49 -1.01
N ALA A 249 14.30 -22.16 -1.26
CA ALA A 249 13.15 -23.05 -1.08
C ALA A 249 12.62 -23.64 -2.40
N ALA A 250 12.90 -22.99 -3.53
CA ALA A 250 12.50 -23.43 -4.85
C ALA A 250 13.69 -23.80 -5.72
N SER A 251 13.48 -24.68 -6.69
CA SER A 251 14.49 -25.12 -7.66
C SER A 251 14.31 -24.48 -9.05
N HIS A 252 13.10 -24.00 -9.35
CA HIS A 252 12.72 -23.47 -10.66
C HIS A 252 11.89 -22.20 -10.48
N LEU A 253 12.06 -21.24 -11.41
CA LEU A 253 11.16 -20.12 -11.56
C LEU A 253 10.83 -19.89 -13.04
N SER A 254 9.59 -19.49 -13.32
CA SER A 254 9.13 -19.13 -14.67
C SER A 254 9.48 -17.69 -14.98
N ARG A 255 9.75 -17.39 -16.25
CA ARG A 255 9.85 -15.99 -16.72
C ARG A 255 8.49 -15.40 -17.08
N LEU A 256 7.45 -16.21 -17.22
CA LEU A 256 6.11 -15.78 -17.58
C LEU A 256 5.49 -14.90 -16.48
N ALA A 257 5.14 -13.66 -16.81
CA ALA A 257 4.42 -12.77 -15.90
C ALA A 257 2.98 -13.25 -15.70
N ILE A 258 2.64 -13.59 -14.46
CA ILE A 258 1.28 -14.00 -14.08
C ILE A 258 0.43 -12.77 -13.72
N SER A 259 0.95 -11.83 -12.96
CA SER A 259 0.33 -10.57 -12.56
C SER A 259 1.41 -9.63 -12.06
N TRP A 260 1.05 -8.40 -11.68
CA TRP A 260 2.05 -7.40 -11.26
C TRP A 260 1.87 -6.96 -9.81
N GLY A 261 0.65 -6.89 -9.33
CA GLY A 261 0.36 -6.33 -8.00
C GLY A 261 0.24 -4.81 -8.05
N VAL A 262 -0.64 -4.33 -8.93
CA VAL A 262 -0.94 -2.89 -8.98
C VAL A 262 -1.53 -2.43 -7.66
N SER A 263 -1.01 -1.31 -7.17
CA SER A 263 -1.50 -0.66 -5.97
C SER A 263 -1.75 0.82 -6.20
N VAL A 264 -2.62 1.39 -5.35
CA VAL A 264 -2.83 2.83 -5.30
C VAL A 264 -2.42 3.35 -3.94
N PHE A 265 -1.72 4.48 -3.93
CA PHE A 265 -1.59 5.27 -2.73
C PHE A 265 -2.81 6.18 -2.64
N ALA A 266 -3.56 6.03 -1.57
CA ALA A 266 -4.87 6.63 -1.43
C ALA A 266 -5.01 7.39 -0.11
N ALA A 267 -5.92 8.36 -0.08
CA ALA A 267 -6.25 9.10 1.12
C ALA A 267 -7.76 9.16 1.36
N ASN A 268 -8.16 9.14 2.62
CA ASN A 268 -9.49 9.57 3.01
C ASN A 268 -9.72 11.01 2.52
N ARG A 269 -10.82 11.23 1.81
CA ARG A 269 -11.09 12.53 1.16
C ARG A 269 -11.15 13.69 2.13
N ALA A 270 -11.73 13.50 3.31
CA ALA A 270 -11.80 14.55 4.32
C ALA A 270 -10.41 14.85 4.89
N ALA A 271 -9.60 13.83 5.20
CA ALA A 271 -8.23 14.01 5.66
C ALA A 271 -7.34 14.69 4.62
N TRP A 272 -7.49 14.35 3.33
CA TRP A 272 -6.76 14.99 2.25
C TRP A 272 -7.13 16.47 2.11
N LYS A 273 -8.44 16.81 2.16
CA LYS A 273 -8.94 18.17 2.06
C LYS A 273 -8.63 19.03 3.29
N ALA A 274 -8.38 18.43 4.44
CA ALA A 274 -7.99 19.14 5.66
C ALA A 274 -6.55 19.70 5.60
N LEU A 275 -5.72 19.21 4.66
CA LEU A 275 -4.40 19.79 4.45
C LEU A 275 -4.50 21.17 3.77
N PRO A 276 -3.60 22.11 4.10
CA PRO A 276 -3.48 23.38 3.37
C PRO A 276 -3.27 23.15 1.86
N ASP A 277 -3.83 24.00 1.03
CA ASP A 277 -3.84 23.83 -0.44
C ASP A 277 -2.45 23.72 -1.04
N ASP A 278 -1.52 24.55 -0.56
CA ASP A 278 -0.14 24.52 -1.02
C ASP A 278 0.60 23.25 -0.58
N ALA A 279 0.35 22.75 0.63
CA ALA A 279 0.92 21.49 1.09
C ALA A 279 0.37 20.30 0.27
N ARG A 280 -0.96 20.30 0.00
CA ARG A 280 -1.57 19.29 -0.89
C ARG A 280 -0.93 19.29 -2.27
N THR A 281 -0.76 20.47 -2.87
CA THR A 281 -0.16 20.61 -4.19
C THR A 281 1.26 20.03 -4.20
N ARG A 282 2.11 20.40 -3.24
CA ARG A 282 3.50 19.92 -3.13
C ARG A 282 3.56 18.40 -2.90
N ILE A 283 2.72 17.86 -2.03
CA ILE A 283 2.64 16.41 -1.76
C ILE A 283 2.16 15.67 -3.02
N ALA A 284 1.14 16.17 -3.72
CA ALA A 284 0.66 15.57 -4.95
C ALA A 284 1.74 15.57 -6.06
N GLU A 285 2.54 16.61 -6.17
CA GLU A 285 3.70 16.67 -7.07
C GLU A 285 4.79 15.68 -6.69
N GLY A 286 5.08 15.57 -5.39
CA GLY A 286 6.02 14.58 -4.86
C GLY A 286 5.56 13.17 -5.16
N LEU A 287 4.29 12.86 -4.93
CA LEU A 287 3.71 11.54 -5.21
C LEU A 287 3.73 11.17 -6.71
N ARG A 288 3.57 12.14 -7.63
CA ARG A 288 3.72 11.88 -9.06
C ARG A 288 5.16 11.49 -9.43
N ARG A 289 6.17 12.11 -8.81
CA ARG A 289 7.58 11.69 -8.99
C ARG A 289 7.82 10.31 -8.40
N LEU A 290 7.37 10.08 -7.17
CA LEU A 290 7.44 8.77 -6.50
C LEU A 290 6.80 7.66 -7.34
N GLU A 291 5.62 7.92 -7.92
CA GLU A 291 4.94 6.99 -8.83
C GLU A 291 5.87 6.60 -9.99
N GLY A 292 6.48 7.57 -10.67
CA GLY A 292 7.41 7.31 -11.77
C GLY A 292 8.63 6.49 -11.37
N GLU A 293 9.20 6.79 -10.20
CA GLU A 293 10.35 6.07 -9.65
C GLU A 293 10.02 4.62 -9.29
N ILE A 294 8.84 4.38 -8.69
CA ILE A 294 8.41 3.01 -8.35
C ILE A 294 8.13 2.20 -9.62
N TRP A 295 7.53 2.79 -10.66
CA TRP A 295 7.36 2.12 -11.94
C TRP A 295 8.69 1.72 -12.58
N TRP A 296 9.69 2.58 -12.50
CA TRP A 296 11.04 2.30 -12.99
C TRP A 296 11.69 1.16 -12.20
N ASP A 297 11.62 1.23 -10.87
CA ASP A 297 12.16 0.17 -10.02
C ASP A 297 11.49 -1.19 -10.29
N ALA A 298 10.17 -1.22 -10.46
CA ALA A 298 9.43 -2.46 -10.72
C ALA A 298 9.87 -3.13 -12.03
N GLU A 299 10.17 -2.34 -13.07
CA GLU A 299 10.72 -2.83 -14.35
C GLU A 299 12.11 -3.44 -14.15
N LEU A 300 13.02 -2.71 -13.51
CA LEU A 300 14.37 -3.21 -13.22
C LEU A 300 14.37 -4.43 -12.30
N GLU A 301 13.55 -4.43 -11.25
CA GLU A 301 13.49 -5.52 -10.28
C GLU A 301 12.86 -6.79 -10.84
N THR A 302 12.11 -6.72 -11.93
CA THR A 302 11.61 -7.92 -12.64
C THR A 302 12.77 -8.75 -13.16
N GLU A 303 13.66 -8.15 -13.95
CA GLU A 303 14.82 -8.85 -14.51
C GLU A 303 15.88 -9.17 -13.45
N ASN A 304 16.16 -8.23 -12.56
CA ASN A 304 17.10 -8.45 -11.45
C ASN A 304 16.66 -9.60 -10.54
N GLY A 305 15.34 -9.70 -10.27
CA GLY A 305 14.81 -10.78 -9.45
C GLY A 305 15.04 -12.14 -10.09
N ILE A 306 14.84 -12.27 -11.41
CA ILE A 306 15.14 -13.49 -12.15
C ILE A 306 16.64 -13.78 -12.08
N ALA A 307 17.49 -12.81 -12.39
CA ALA A 307 18.94 -12.96 -12.35
C ALA A 307 19.46 -13.41 -10.97
N CYS A 308 18.93 -12.80 -9.89
CA CYS A 308 19.33 -13.16 -8.53
C CYS A 308 18.89 -14.57 -8.15
N ASN A 309 17.65 -14.96 -8.42
CA ASN A 309 17.18 -16.31 -8.12
C ASN A 309 17.92 -17.38 -8.93
N ALA A 310 18.31 -17.10 -10.17
CA ALA A 310 19.10 -17.99 -11.02
C ALA A 310 20.60 -17.98 -10.69
N GLY A 311 21.09 -17.04 -9.89
CA GLY A 311 22.50 -16.91 -9.51
C GLY A 311 23.39 -16.30 -10.59
N LEU A 312 22.82 -15.54 -11.53
CA LEU A 312 23.56 -14.90 -12.61
C LEU A 312 24.45 -13.75 -12.09
N ASP A 313 25.52 -13.43 -12.81
CA ASP A 313 26.45 -12.34 -12.45
C ASP A 313 25.79 -10.96 -12.51
N THR A 314 24.73 -10.81 -13.27
CA THR A 314 23.92 -9.58 -13.36
C THR A 314 23.01 -9.35 -12.16
N CYS A 315 22.99 -10.26 -11.17
CA CYS A 315 22.21 -10.08 -9.93
C CYS A 315 22.63 -8.81 -9.20
N ALA A 316 21.70 -7.86 -9.04
CA ALA A 316 21.90 -6.63 -8.32
C ALA A 316 20.85 -6.46 -7.22
N GLY A 317 21.30 -6.20 -5.98
CA GLY A 317 20.42 -5.89 -4.85
C GLY A 317 19.65 -7.07 -4.24
N GLY A 318 19.89 -8.31 -4.71
CA GLY A 318 19.28 -9.53 -4.18
C GLY A 318 20.33 -10.57 -3.76
N ARG A 319 19.86 -11.74 -3.33
CA ARG A 319 20.69 -12.89 -2.96
C ARG A 319 20.83 -13.83 -4.15
N ARG A 320 22.03 -14.32 -4.41
CA ARG A 320 22.26 -15.28 -5.50
C ARG A 320 21.73 -16.66 -5.12
N GLY A 321 20.75 -17.14 -5.90
CA GLY A 321 20.22 -18.50 -5.83
C GLY A 321 20.89 -19.46 -6.81
N ARG A 322 20.17 -20.54 -7.15
CA ARG A 322 20.60 -21.57 -8.12
C ARG A 322 19.42 -22.13 -8.90
N MET A 323 18.38 -21.34 -9.08
CA MET A 323 17.17 -21.83 -9.75
C MET A 323 17.39 -21.97 -11.25
N ALA A 324 16.80 -23.01 -11.81
CA ALA A 324 16.60 -23.10 -13.25
C ALA A 324 15.50 -22.14 -13.68
N VAL A 325 15.78 -21.33 -14.70
CA VAL A 325 14.79 -20.43 -15.31
C VAL A 325 14.00 -21.20 -16.37
N VAL A 326 12.69 -21.20 -16.22
CA VAL A 326 11.76 -21.75 -17.22
C VAL A 326 11.39 -20.62 -18.16
N GLU A 327 11.95 -20.66 -19.37
CA GLU A 327 11.66 -19.65 -20.39
C GLU A 327 10.23 -19.80 -20.92
N SER A 328 9.63 -18.69 -21.33
CA SER A 328 8.32 -18.68 -21.98
C SER A 328 8.44 -19.08 -23.45
N HIS A 329 7.58 -19.96 -23.91
CA HIS A 329 7.54 -20.44 -25.28
C HIS A 329 6.30 -19.89 -26.01
N ALA A 330 6.33 -19.92 -27.36
CA ALA A 330 5.18 -19.49 -28.16
C ALA A 330 3.85 -20.19 -27.79
N GLY A 331 3.94 -21.46 -27.36
CA GLY A 331 2.79 -22.21 -26.86
C GLY A 331 2.21 -21.67 -25.54
N ASP A 332 3.05 -21.12 -24.66
CA ASP A 332 2.62 -20.51 -23.41
C ASP A 332 1.87 -19.21 -23.66
N GLU A 333 2.33 -18.39 -24.63
CA GLU A 333 1.66 -17.14 -25.00
C GLU A 333 0.27 -17.40 -25.60
N ALA A 334 0.15 -18.40 -26.49
CA ALA A 334 -1.15 -18.81 -27.03
C ALA A 334 -2.08 -19.36 -25.95
N ARG A 335 -1.53 -20.12 -25.00
CA ARG A 335 -2.27 -20.65 -23.84
C ARG A 335 -2.69 -19.53 -22.90
N ARG A 336 -1.81 -18.56 -22.62
CA ARG A 336 -2.09 -17.38 -21.82
C ARG A 336 -3.28 -16.60 -22.37
N ALA A 337 -3.30 -16.33 -23.69
CA ALA A 337 -4.40 -15.63 -24.33
C ALA A 337 -5.73 -16.37 -24.18
N ARG A 338 -5.73 -17.69 -24.45
CA ARG A 338 -6.95 -18.51 -24.27
C ARG A 338 -7.43 -18.52 -22.81
N LEU A 339 -6.54 -18.70 -21.83
CA LEU A 339 -6.91 -18.71 -20.42
C LEU A 339 -7.46 -17.35 -19.95
N LEU A 340 -6.94 -16.24 -20.50
CA LEU A 340 -7.51 -14.92 -20.22
C LEU A 340 -8.97 -14.85 -20.71
N GLU A 341 -9.25 -15.26 -21.93
CA GLU A 341 -10.58 -15.17 -22.55
C GLU A 341 -11.57 -16.19 -22.02
N GLU A 342 -11.12 -17.40 -21.72
CA GLU A 342 -12.01 -18.53 -21.38
C GLU A 342 -12.18 -18.73 -19.87
N VAL A 343 -11.19 -18.35 -19.06
CA VAL A 343 -11.17 -18.60 -17.62
C VAL A 343 -11.16 -17.31 -16.80
N VAL A 344 -10.11 -16.48 -16.95
CA VAL A 344 -9.86 -15.38 -16.02
C VAL A 344 -10.89 -14.26 -16.18
N LEU A 345 -11.08 -13.77 -17.40
CA LEU A 345 -12.02 -12.67 -17.66
C LEU A 345 -13.47 -13.06 -17.38
N PRO A 346 -13.97 -14.23 -17.81
CA PRO A 346 -15.32 -14.67 -17.44
C PRO A 346 -15.51 -14.86 -15.93
N SER A 347 -14.50 -15.34 -15.20
CA SER A 347 -14.58 -15.50 -13.74
C SER A 347 -14.64 -14.14 -13.04
N TRP A 348 -13.84 -13.18 -13.51
CA TRP A 348 -13.87 -11.82 -12.99
C TRP A 348 -15.24 -11.14 -13.26
N VAL A 349 -15.80 -11.25 -14.49
CA VAL A 349 -17.11 -10.70 -14.83
C VAL A 349 -18.20 -11.30 -13.95
N ARG A 350 -18.21 -12.63 -13.73
CA ARG A 350 -19.20 -13.26 -12.84
C ARG A 350 -19.14 -12.73 -11.41
N ARG A 351 -17.96 -12.45 -10.87
CA ARG A 351 -17.82 -11.89 -9.50
C ARG A 351 -18.18 -10.41 -9.44
N CYS A 352 -17.84 -9.69 -10.50
CA CYS A 352 -17.95 -8.24 -10.54
C CYS A 352 -19.38 -7.77 -10.88
N GLY A 353 -20.13 -8.54 -11.66
CA GLY A 353 -21.48 -8.20 -12.13
C GLY A 353 -21.50 -7.61 -13.55
N SER A 354 -22.71 -7.36 -14.06
CA SER A 354 -22.96 -6.99 -15.46
C SER A 354 -22.27 -5.70 -15.90
N GLY A 355 -22.24 -4.67 -15.07
CA GLY A 355 -21.61 -3.39 -15.42
C GLY A 355 -20.10 -3.46 -15.63
N CYS A 356 -19.44 -4.49 -15.10
CA CYS A 356 -18.01 -4.64 -15.21
C CYS A 356 -17.55 -5.06 -16.62
N ALA A 357 -18.34 -5.85 -17.33
CA ALA A 357 -18.05 -6.19 -18.71
C ALA A 357 -18.12 -4.95 -19.62
N GLU A 358 -19.11 -4.08 -19.42
CA GLU A 358 -19.20 -2.80 -20.14
C GLU A 358 -18.01 -1.90 -19.81
N THR A 359 -17.67 -1.75 -18.52
CA THR A 359 -16.54 -0.95 -18.06
C THR A 359 -15.22 -1.47 -18.64
N TRP A 360 -15.00 -2.78 -18.61
CA TRP A 360 -13.86 -3.41 -19.25
C TRP A 360 -13.78 -3.09 -20.75
N ASN A 361 -14.89 -3.27 -21.45
CA ASN A 361 -14.97 -3.06 -22.89
C ASN A 361 -14.74 -1.60 -23.29
N ARG A 362 -15.04 -0.67 -22.40
CA ARG A 362 -14.82 0.77 -22.58
C ARG A 362 -13.37 1.16 -22.37
N TYR A 363 -12.73 0.67 -21.31
CA TYR A 363 -11.43 1.16 -20.86
C TYR A 363 -10.26 0.21 -21.20
N VAL A 364 -10.40 -1.10 -20.98
CA VAL A 364 -9.29 -2.06 -21.11
C VAL A 364 -9.24 -2.70 -22.47
N ALA A 365 -10.36 -3.13 -23.02
CA ALA A 365 -10.42 -3.83 -24.30
C ALA A 365 -9.75 -3.09 -25.46
N PRO A 366 -9.83 -1.75 -25.59
CA PRO A 366 -9.13 -1.03 -26.65
C PRO A 366 -7.61 -1.11 -26.55
N ALA A 367 -7.07 -1.26 -25.33
CA ALA A 367 -5.63 -1.32 -25.09
C ALA A 367 -5.00 -2.68 -25.38
N ILE A 368 -5.80 -3.77 -25.32
CA ILE A 368 -5.30 -5.16 -25.39
C ILE A 368 -5.99 -6.02 -26.46
N GLY A 369 -7.07 -5.55 -27.09
CA GLY A 369 -7.81 -6.27 -28.12
C GLY A 369 -8.75 -7.38 -27.62
N VAL A 370 -8.89 -7.60 -26.30
CA VAL A 370 -9.73 -8.65 -25.70
C VAL A 370 -10.98 -8.04 -25.09
N ARG A 371 -12.16 -8.52 -25.51
CA ARG A 371 -13.45 -8.03 -25.01
C ARG A 371 -14.06 -8.99 -23.98
N ALA A 372 -14.61 -8.42 -22.92
CA ALA A 372 -15.45 -9.15 -21.98
C ALA A 372 -16.83 -9.42 -22.61
N ARG A 373 -17.37 -10.61 -22.35
CA ARG A 373 -18.74 -10.99 -22.73
C ARG A 373 -19.63 -10.97 -21.49
N GLU A 374 -20.79 -10.35 -21.59
CA GLU A 374 -21.85 -10.53 -20.60
C GLU A 374 -22.41 -11.97 -20.77
N ARG A 375 -22.53 -12.68 -19.68
CA ARG A 375 -23.18 -14.00 -19.65
C ARG A 375 -24.53 -13.89 -18.97
#